data_27d4c39f14bab50d4be6757564fab7e1
#
_entry.id   27d4c39f14bab50d4be6757564fab7e1
#
_cell.length_a   1.000
_cell.length_b   1.000
_cell.length_c   1.000
_cell.angle_alpha   90.00
_cell.angle_beta   90.00
_cell.angle_gamma   90.00
#
_symmetry.space_group_name_H-M   'P 1'
#
loop_
_entity.id
_entity.type
_entity.pdbx_description
1 polymer ?
#
loop_
_entity_poly.entity_id
_entity_poly.type
_entity_poly.pdbx_seq_one_letter_code
_entity_poly.pdbx_strand_id
1 'polypeptide(L)'
;RPRAAVEAVGIDMPRPYRNAVAAVRPRAQVVFDKFHVLQHAATALDEVRRQEFFRAGAVMRMYGRGKRWLLLRRWKTVRGSKRRELQQLFAANRRLFKAYILREQLDRLWTYTTRERVAGFLFGWLKALRWQRLPEMEKLGDLLVRHFDGIAAYCDHAVRFGVVEAINTTIKSVLRRARGMRDEAFLLLKLKWATARPIRSARDYARFLNAELLHSNR
;
A
#
# COMPACT_ATOMS: atom_id res chain seq x y z
N ARG A 1 -17.33 14.26 -25.55
CA ARG A 1 -17.74 14.49 -24.15
C ARG A 1 -16.63 15.26 -23.46
N PRO A 2 -16.91 16.33 -22.73
CA PRO A 2 -15.90 17.00 -21.94
C PRO A 2 -15.24 15.95 -21.02
N ARG A 3 -13.91 15.92 -20.99
CA ARG A 3 -13.16 15.05 -20.07
C ARG A 3 -13.58 15.44 -18.65
N ALA A 4 -14.23 14.53 -17.93
CA ALA A 4 -14.57 14.75 -16.54
C ALA A 4 -13.33 15.27 -15.80
N ALA A 5 -13.50 16.31 -14.99
CA ALA A 5 -12.41 16.85 -14.19
C ALA A 5 -11.90 15.75 -13.27
N VAL A 6 -10.59 15.50 -13.30
CA VAL A 6 -9.96 14.55 -12.38
C VAL A 6 -9.78 15.27 -11.05
N GLU A 7 -10.57 14.90 -10.06
CA GLU A 7 -10.57 15.52 -8.73
C GLU A 7 -9.45 14.95 -7.84
N ALA A 8 -9.20 13.64 -7.94
CA ALA A 8 -8.19 12.98 -7.13
C ALA A 8 -7.39 11.96 -7.95
N VAL A 9 -6.10 11.82 -7.63
CA VAL A 9 -5.19 10.83 -8.23
C VAL A 9 -4.56 9.99 -7.14
N GLY A 10 -4.86 8.69 -7.17
CA GLY A 10 -4.22 7.72 -6.30
C GLY A 10 -2.84 7.34 -6.83
N ILE A 11 -1.81 7.52 -6.02
CA ILE A 11 -0.42 7.19 -6.39
C ILE A 11 0.34 6.55 -5.22
N ASP A 12 1.47 5.96 -5.57
CA ASP A 12 2.51 5.61 -4.61
C ASP A 12 3.25 6.87 -4.13
N MET A 13 3.92 6.78 -2.97
CA MET A 13 4.64 7.92 -2.36
C MET A 13 5.86 8.46 -3.12
N PRO A 14 6.54 7.74 -4.06
CA PRO A 14 7.74 8.24 -4.72
C PRO A 14 7.55 9.59 -5.41
N ARG A 15 8.56 10.48 -5.28
CA ARG A 15 8.55 11.84 -5.84
C ARG A 15 8.22 11.92 -7.33
N PRO A 16 8.74 11.03 -8.22
CA PRO A 16 8.48 11.12 -9.66
C PRO A 16 6.98 11.12 -10.01
N TYR A 17 6.19 10.27 -9.35
CA TYR A 17 4.73 10.23 -9.58
C TYR A 17 4.03 11.51 -9.14
N ARG A 18 4.44 12.09 -8.01
CA ARG A 18 3.90 13.37 -7.53
C ARG A 18 4.19 14.50 -8.50
N ASN A 19 5.44 14.59 -9.00
CA ASN A 19 5.84 15.60 -9.97
C ASN A 19 5.07 15.44 -11.28
N ALA A 20 4.87 14.21 -11.76
CA ALA A 20 4.08 13.93 -12.96
C ALA A 20 2.62 14.37 -12.79
N VAL A 21 2.00 14.07 -11.63
CA VAL A 21 0.63 14.52 -11.35
C VAL A 21 0.56 16.04 -11.29
N ALA A 22 1.49 16.69 -10.60
CA ALA A 22 1.52 18.17 -10.51
C ALA A 22 1.68 18.82 -11.89
N ALA A 23 2.47 18.24 -12.79
CA ALA A 23 2.65 18.76 -14.15
C ALA A 23 1.40 18.58 -15.04
N VAL A 24 0.72 17.43 -14.94
CA VAL A 24 -0.37 17.07 -15.87
C VAL A 24 -1.76 17.45 -15.31
N ARG A 25 -1.92 17.42 -13.99
CA ARG A 25 -3.18 17.66 -13.29
C ARG A 25 -2.96 18.46 -12.00
N PRO A 26 -2.53 19.73 -12.07
CA PRO A 26 -2.15 20.53 -10.91
C PRO A 26 -3.28 20.77 -9.90
N ARG A 27 -4.55 20.62 -10.33
CA ARG A 27 -5.73 20.78 -9.46
C ARG A 27 -6.19 19.46 -8.84
N ALA A 28 -5.65 18.32 -9.25
CA ALA A 28 -6.04 17.02 -8.71
C ALA A 28 -5.40 16.80 -7.34
N GLN A 29 -6.18 16.33 -6.38
CA GLN A 29 -5.68 15.98 -5.06
C GLN A 29 -4.92 14.65 -5.13
N VAL A 30 -3.70 14.62 -4.57
CA VAL A 30 -2.92 13.40 -4.46
C VAL A 30 -3.39 12.61 -3.24
N VAL A 31 -3.75 11.34 -3.46
CA VAL A 31 -4.14 10.39 -2.42
C VAL A 31 -3.14 9.24 -2.40
N PHE A 32 -2.54 8.98 -1.24
CA PHE A 32 -1.62 7.84 -1.11
C PHE A 32 -2.34 6.53 -0.82
N ASP A 33 -1.83 5.47 -1.45
CA ASP A 33 -2.37 4.13 -1.26
C ASP A 33 -2.10 3.63 0.17
N LYS A 34 -3.18 3.25 0.84
CA LYS A 34 -3.16 2.57 2.13
C LYS A 34 -2.19 1.39 2.16
N PHE A 35 -2.17 0.57 1.10
CA PHE A 35 -1.34 -0.63 1.04
C PHE A 35 0.14 -0.27 1.14
N HIS A 36 0.59 0.77 0.45
CA HIS A 36 1.98 1.21 0.47
C HIS A 36 2.39 1.76 1.84
N VAL A 37 1.52 2.51 2.51
CA VAL A 37 1.77 2.96 3.90
C VAL A 37 1.95 1.77 4.84
N LEU A 38 1.05 0.78 4.75
CA LEU A 38 1.13 -0.42 5.58
C LEU A 38 2.33 -1.31 5.22
N GLN A 39 2.78 -1.29 3.97
CA GLN A 39 4.01 -1.97 3.54
C GLN A 39 5.26 -1.33 4.17
N HIS A 40 5.34 0.00 4.23
CA HIS A 40 6.41 0.68 4.96
C HIS A 40 6.40 0.32 6.45
N ALA A 41 5.22 0.25 7.06
CA ALA A 41 5.09 -0.18 8.46
C ALA A 41 5.52 -1.65 8.68
N ALA A 42 5.21 -2.52 7.73
CA ALA A 42 5.66 -3.91 7.75
C ALA A 42 7.18 -4.03 7.60
N THR A 43 7.78 -3.21 6.74
CA THR A 43 9.23 -3.13 6.55
C THR A 43 9.93 -2.65 7.82
N ALA A 44 9.44 -1.59 8.45
CA ALA A 44 9.99 -1.08 9.71
C ALA A 44 9.94 -2.13 10.82
N LEU A 45 8.82 -2.86 10.96
CA LEU A 45 8.70 -3.97 11.90
C LEU A 45 9.70 -5.11 11.61
N ASP A 46 9.91 -5.46 10.32
CA ASP A 46 10.89 -6.49 9.95
C ASP A 46 12.33 -6.05 10.20
N GLU A 47 12.63 -4.77 10.09
CA GLU A 47 13.94 -4.20 10.45
C GLU A 47 14.18 -4.28 11.95
N VAL A 48 13.20 -3.92 12.79
CA VAL A 48 13.27 -4.13 14.25
C VAL A 48 13.50 -5.60 14.57
N ARG A 49 12.76 -6.53 13.92
CA ARG A 49 12.95 -7.97 14.10
C ARG A 49 14.38 -8.39 13.79
N ARG A 50 14.95 -7.93 12.67
CA ARG A 50 16.33 -8.27 12.27
C ARG A 50 17.34 -7.76 13.29
N GLN A 51 17.22 -6.53 13.73
CA GLN A 51 18.13 -5.99 14.73
C GLN A 51 18.05 -6.73 16.06
N GLU A 52 16.83 -7.00 16.54
CA GLU A 52 16.64 -7.74 17.78
C GLU A 52 17.12 -9.22 17.69
N PHE A 53 17.03 -9.82 16.49
CA PHE A 53 17.56 -11.16 16.25
C PHE A 53 19.07 -11.25 16.50
N PHE A 54 19.82 -10.22 16.13
CA PHE A 54 21.26 -10.18 16.36
C PHE A 54 21.62 -9.69 17.76
N ARG A 55 20.87 -8.71 18.29
CA ARG A 55 21.18 -8.03 19.56
C ARG A 55 20.81 -8.86 20.79
N ALA A 56 19.66 -9.51 20.80
CA ALA A 56 19.07 -10.13 21.99
C ALA A 56 19.53 -11.58 22.24
N GLY A 57 20.59 -12.04 21.55
CA GLY A 57 21.25 -13.30 21.84
C GLY A 57 20.52 -14.58 21.44
N ALA A 58 20.88 -15.72 22.07
CA ALA A 58 20.44 -17.05 21.68
C ALA A 58 18.92 -17.26 21.82
N VAL A 59 18.31 -16.72 22.87
CA VAL A 59 16.87 -16.85 23.12
C VAL A 59 16.05 -16.22 21.99
N MET A 60 16.40 -14.99 21.57
CA MET A 60 15.70 -14.34 20.46
C MET A 60 15.92 -15.08 19.14
N ARG A 61 17.12 -15.63 18.90
CA ARG A 61 17.40 -16.45 17.72
C ARG A 61 16.54 -17.71 17.68
N MET A 62 16.33 -18.36 18.82
CA MET A 62 15.48 -19.53 18.92
C MET A 62 14.02 -19.22 18.60
N TYR A 63 13.44 -18.19 19.24
CA TYR A 63 12.04 -17.84 19.03
C TYR A 63 11.76 -17.03 17.76
N GLY A 64 12.72 -16.25 17.26
CA GLY A 64 12.54 -15.34 16.12
C GLY A 64 12.80 -15.97 14.76
N ARG A 65 13.50 -17.13 14.70
CA ARG A 65 13.85 -17.80 13.44
C ARG A 65 12.58 -18.16 12.65
N GLY A 66 12.52 -17.78 11.37
CA GLY A 66 11.40 -18.10 10.48
C GLY A 66 10.06 -17.39 10.81
N LYS A 67 10.01 -16.51 11.82
CA LYS A 67 8.76 -15.89 12.28
C LYS A 67 8.38 -14.58 11.57
N ARG A 68 9.10 -14.18 10.52
CA ARG A 68 8.80 -12.96 9.75
C ARG A 68 7.33 -12.90 9.34
N TRP A 69 6.85 -13.94 8.67
CA TRP A 69 5.47 -13.96 8.17
C TRP A 69 4.41 -14.00 9.26
N LEU A 70 4.74 -14.58 10.42
CA LEU A 70 3.88 -14.59 11.59
C LEU A 70 3.73 -13.16 12.17
N LEU A 71 4.83 -12.41 12.27
CA LEU A 71 4.85 -11.02 12.72
C LEU A 71 4.11 -10.06 11.78
N LEU A 72 4.03 -10.37 10.49
CA LEU A 72 3.31 -9.55 9.52
C LEU A 72 1.79 -9.78 9.53
N ARG A 73 1.31 -10.85 10.21
CA ARG A 73 -0.13 -11.08 10.37
C ARG A 73 -0.73 -10.11 11.39
N ARG A 74 -1.99 -9.78 11.17
CA ARG A 74 -2.78 -9.01 12.15
C ARG A 74 -3.13 -9.89 13.35
N TRP A 75 -3.03 -9.35 14.56
CA TRP A 75 -3.35 -10.07 15.79
C TRP A 75 -4.70 -10.78 15.74
N LYS A 76 -5.72 -10.10 15.24
CA LYS A 76 -7.08 -10.63 15.12
C LYS A 76 -7.21 -11.86 14.24
N THR A 77 -6.26 -12.09 13.31
CA THR A 77 -6.28 -13.23 12.38
C THR A 77 -5.42 -14.40 12.85
N VAL A 78 -4.59 -14.18 13.87
CA VAL A 78 -3.70 -15.23 14.41
C VAL A 78 -4.45 -16.06 15.44
N ARG A 79 -4.47 -17.39 15.26
CA ARG A 79 -5.21 -18.34 16.12
C ARG A 79 -4.34 -19.51 16.55
N GLY A 80 -4.80 -20.26 17.55
CA GLY A 80 -4.22 -21.54 17.96
C GLY A 80 -2.74 -21.49 18.33
N SER A 81 -1.97 -22.47 17.85
CA SER A 81 -0.53 -22.58 18.12
C SER A 81 0.25 -21.35 17.66
N LYS A 82 -0.12 -20.76 16.52
CA LYS A 82 0.52 -19.54 15.99
C LYS A 82 0.37 -18.34 16.92
N ARG A 83 -0.74 -18.24 17.61
CA ARG A 83 -0.94 -17.19 18.61
C ARG A 83 -0.03 -17.40 19.84
N ARG A 84 0.12 -18.64 20.30
CA ARG A 84 1.05 -18.97 21.38
C ARG A 84 2.49 -18.69 21.01
N GLU A 85 2.92 -19.07 19.79
CA GLU A 85 4.25 -18.76 19.27
C GLU A 85 4.52 -17.24 19.27
N LEU A 86 3.55 -16.44 18.85
CA LEU A 86 3.67 -14.98 18.81
C LEU A 86 3.73 -14.38 20.22
N GLN A 87 2.96 -14.90 21.17
CA GLN A 87 3.01 -14.50 22.57
C GLN A 87 4.36 -14.81 23.21
N GLN A 88 4.92 -16.00 22.96
CA GLN A 88 6.27 -16.39 23.43
C GLN A 88 7.35 -15.47 22.86
N LEU A 89 7.26 -15.13 21.57
CA LEU A 89 8.19 -14.20 20.93
C LEU A 89 8.11 -12.81 21.57
N PHE A 90 6.92 -12.32 21.90
CA PHE A 90 6.71 -11.03 22.56
C PHE A 90 7.15 -11.02 24.01
N ALA A 91 6.95 -12.11 24.73
CA ALA A 91 7.48 -12.28 26.09
C ALA A 91 9.03 -12.25 26.10
N ALA A 92 9.65 -12.88 25.08
CA ALA A 92 11.10 -12.90 24.92
C ALA A 92 11.70 -11.54 24.47
N ASN A 93 10.90 -10.69 23.80
CA ASN A 93 11.41 -9.41 23.28
C ASN A 93 10.38 -8.29 23.33
N ARG A 94 10.45 -7.45 24.36
CA ARG A 94 9.55 -6.30 24.58
C ARG A 94 9.65 -5.24 23.47
N ARG A 95 10.83 -5.02 22.88
CA ARG A 95 11.00 -4.01 21.81
C ARG A 95 10.24 -4.44 20.56
N LEU A 96 10.36 -5.73 20.18
CA LEU A 96 9.63 -6.29 19.07
C LEU A 96 8.11 -6.24 19.30
N PHE A 97 7.66 -6.54 20.53
CA PHE A 97 6.25 -6.40 20.89
C PHE A 97 5.74 -4.96 20.72
N LYS A 98 6.49 -3.98 21.19
CA LYS A 98 6.14 -2.56 21.04
C LYS A 98 6.05 -2.14 19.56
N ALA A 99 7.03 -2.54 18.74
CA ALA A 99 7.02 -2.28 17.30
C ALA A 99 5.80 -2.93 16.62
N TYR A 100 5.44 -4.15 17.03
CA TYR A 100 4.25 -4.84 16.53
C TYR A 100 2.96 -4.08 16.86
N ILE A 101 2.79 -3.63 18.11
CA ILE A 101 1.61 -2.86 18.53
C ILE A 101 1.51 -1.54 17.77
N LEU A 102 2.63 -0.82 17.61
CA LEU A 102 2.66 0.43 16.84
C LEU A 102 2.24 0.20 15.38
N ARG A 103 2.72 -0.87 14.76
CA ARG A 103 2.30 -1.25 13.39
C ARG A 103 0.82 -1.62 13.32
N GLU A 104 0.28 -2.40 14.28
CA GLU A 104 -1.15 -2.76 14.33
C GLU A 104 -2.05 -1.53 14.50
N GLN A 105 -1.61 -0.54 15.27
CA GLN A 105 -2.35 0.70 15.49
C GLN A 105 -2.52 1.52 14.22
N LEU A 106 -1.55 1.49 13.29
CA LEU A 106 -1.62 2.25 12.04
C LEU A 106 -2.78 1.84 11.12
N ASP A 107 -3.31 0.63 11.24
CA ASP A 107 -4.52 0.24 10.52
C ASP A 107 -5.72 1.15 10.83
N ARG A 108 -5.73 1.80 12.00
CA ARG A 108 -6.80 2.72 12.43
C ARG A 108 -6.81 4.05 11.67
N LEU A 109 -5.69 4.46 11.07
CA LEU A 109 -5.63 5.68 10.23
C LEU A 109 -6.77 5.72 9.20
N TRP A 110 -7.09 4.56 8.64
CA TRP A 110 -8.05 4.43 7.54
C TRP A 110 -9.50 4.26 8.00
N THR A 111 -9.76 4.34 9.30
CA THR A 111 -11.11 4.30 9.87
C THR A 111 -11.66 5.68 10.17
N TYR A 112 -10.81 6.69 10.15
CA TYR A 112 -11.21 8.07 10.37
C TYR A 112 -11.74 8.71 9.08
N THR A 113 -12.74 9.57 9.25
CA THR A 113 -13.47 10.22 8.16
C THR A 113 -13.16 11.71 8.04
N THR A 114 -12.34 12.26 8.93
CA THR A 114 -11.92 13.66 8.91
C THR A 114 -10.43 13.81 9.09
N ARG A 115 -9.85 14.84 8.48
CA ARG A 115 -8.41 15.14 8.53
C ARG A 115 -7.93 15.41 9.96
N GLU A 116 -8.75 16.10 10.76
CA GLU A 116 -8.43 16.45 12.15
C GLU A 116 -8.29 15.18 12.99
N ARG A 117 -9.16 14.18 12.80
CA ARG A 117 -9.07 12.90 13.50
C ARG A 117 -7.85 12.11 13.08
N VAL A 118 -7.50 12.12 11.80
CA VAL A 118 -6.27 11.50 11.30
C VAL A 118 -5.04 12.19 11.92
N ALA A 119 -5.02 13.53 11.96
CA ALA A 119 -3.95 14.31 12.56
C ALA A 119 -3.82 14.03 14.07
N GLY A 120 -4.94 14.04 14.80
CA GLY A 120 -4.97 13.73 16.24
C GLY A 120 -4.47 12.32 16.55
N PHE A 121 -4.90 11.34 15.74
CA PHE A 121 -4.40 9.97 15.87
C PHE A 121 -2.89 9.90 15.62
N LEU A 122 -2.41 10.49 14.52
CA LEU A 122 -0.99 10.45 14.15
C LEU A 122 -0.12 11.15 15.21
N PHE A 123 -0.58 12.29 15.74
CA PHE A 123 0.09 12.98 16.83
C PHE A 123 0.22 12.09 18.07
N GLY A 124 -0.87 11.46 18.50
CA GLY A 124 -0.86 10.53 19.64
C GLY A 124 0.06 9.32 19.41
N TRP A 125 0.07 8.78 18.18
CA TRP A 125 0.93 7.67 17.78
C TRP A 125 2.41 8.06 17.80
N LEU A 126 2.77 9.24 17.28
CA LEU A 126 4.14 9.78 17.32
C LEU A 126 4.60 10.05 18.75
N LYS A 127 3.72 10.60 19.60
CA LYS A 127 3.99 10.79 21.02
C LYS A 127 4.28 9.46 21.73
N ALA A 128 3.49 8.42 21.45
CA ALA A 128 3.74 7.08 21.98
C ALA A 128 5.04 6.46 21.47
N LEU A 129 5.40 6.72 20.21
CA LEU A 129 6.63 6.23 19.59
C LEU A 129 7.89 6.84 20.20
N ARG A 130 7.89 8.13 20.49
CA ARG A 130 9.06 8.91 20.98
C ARG A 130 9.81 8.25 22.14
N TRP A 131 9.09 7.57 23.02
CA TRP A 131 9.66 6.94 24.23
C TRP A 131 10.06 5.48 24.04
N GLN A 132 9.88 4.92 22.84
CA GLN A 132 10.14 3.50 22.60
C GLN A 132 11.59 3.22 22.17
N ARG A 133 12.35 4.24 21.76
CA ARG A 133 13.72 4.09 21.25
C ARG A 133 13.80 3.05 20.12
N LEU A 134 12.93 3.20 19.12
CA LEU A 134 12.80 2.34 17.94
C LEU A 134 13.10 3.16 16.68
N PRO A 135 14.38 3.35 16.31
CA PRO A 135 14.76 4.23 15.21
C PRO A 135 14.13 3.84 13.86
N GLU A 136 13.84 2.57 13.63
CA GLU A 136 13.15 2.09 12.41
C GLU A 136 11.71 2.58 12.37
N MET A 137 11.04 2.59 13.53
CA MET A 137 9.68 3.10 13.64
C MET A 137 9.66 4.64 13.64
N GLU A 138 10.72 5.29 14.13
CA GLU A 138 10.89 6.76 14.06
C GLU A 138 11.02 7.22 12.61
N LYS A 139 11.83 6.53 11.78
CA LYS A 139 11.91 6.77 10.33
C LYS A 139 10.56 6.61 9.64
N LEU A 140 9.76 5.62 10.07
CA LEU A 140 8.39 5.47 9.60
C LEU A 140 7.53 6.67 10.02
N GLY A 141 7.65 7.14 11.25
CA GLY A 141 6.97 8.34 11.74
C GLY A 141 7.26 9.56 10.89
N ASP A 142 8.55 9.83 10.60
CA ASP A 142 8.99 10.92 9.73
C ASP A 142 8.40 10.80 8.31
N LEU A 143 8.33 9.59 7.79
CA LEU A 143 7.70 9.33 6.49
C LEU A 143 6.21 9.68 6.52
N LEU A 144 5.48 9.25 7.56
CA LEU A 144 4.05 9.54 7.71
C LEU A 144 3.78 11.04 7.84
N VAL A 145 4.60 11.77 8.61
CA VAL A 145 4.51 13.23 8.75
C VAL A 145 4.76 13.91 7.40
N ARG A 146 5.83 13.55 6.71
CA ARG A 146 6.19 14.13 5.41
C ARG A 146 5.12 13.94 4.34
N HIS A 147 4.36 12.88 4.44
CA HIS A 147 3.33 12.49 3.48
C HIS A 147 1.90 12.64 4.02
N PHE A 148 1.74 13.40 5.11
CA PHE A 148 0.48 13.54 5.83
C PHE A 148 -0.67 13.97 4.93
N ASP A 149 -0.47 14.98 4.08
CA ASP A 149 -1.54 15.52 3.22
C ASP A 149 -2.14 14.45 2.29
N GLY A 150 -1.30 13.64 1.65
CA GLY A 150 -1.75 12.56 0.77
C GLY A 150 -2.38 11.38 1.53
N ILE A 151 -1.97 11.14 2.78
CA ILE A 151 -2.59 10.14 3.66
C ILE A 151 -3.96 10.63 4.13
N ALA A 152 -4.04 11.88 4.59
CA ALA A 152 -5.28 12.49 5.07
C ALA A 152 -6.31 12.71 3.94
N ALA A 153 -5.84 12.94 2.71
CA ALA A 153 -6.69 13.05 1.53
C ALA A 153 -7.56 11.82 1.26
N TYR A 154 -7.20 10.65 1.82
CA TYR A 154 -8.04 9.45 1.77
C TYR A 154 -9.41 9.66 2.45
N CYS A 155 -9.53 10.57 3.41
CA CYS A 155 -10.80 10.90 4.07
C CYS A 155 -11.78 11.56 3.10
N ASP A 156 -11.24 12.39 2.19
CA ASP A 156 -12.04 13.15 1.22
C ASP A 156 -12.34 12.30 -0.03
N HIS A 157 -11.37 11.46 -0.41
CA HIS A 157 -11.42 10.65 -1.62
C HIS A 157 -11.02 9.20 -1.32
N ALA A 158 -12.00 8.35 -1.01
CA ALA A 158 -11.79 6.92 -0.80
C ALA A 158 -11.51 6.19 -2.13
N VAL A 159 -10.28 6.30 -2.64
CA VAL A 159 -9.85 5.65 -3.88
C VAL A 159 -9.75 4.14 -3.68
N ARG A 160 -10.39 3.36 -4.55
CA ARG A 160 -10.33 1.89 -4.54
C ARG A 160 -9.09 1.40 -5.28
N PHE A 161 -7.96 1.35 -4.61
CA PHE A 161 -6.68 0.91 -5.22
C PHE A 161 -6.65 -0.55 -5.65
N GLY A 162 -7.49 -1.42 -5.08
CA GLY A 162 -7.53 -2.83 -5.44
C GLY A 162 -7.79 -3.10 -6.93
N VAL A 163 -8.54 -2.23 -7.62
CA VAL A 163 -8.77 -2.33 -9.07
C VAL A 163 -7.48 -2.04 -9.83
N VAL A 164 -6.73 -1.02 -9.41
CA VAL A 164 -5.45 -0.63 -10.03
C VAL A 164 -4.41 -1.73 -9.81
N GLU A 165 -4.35 -2.32 -8.62
CA GLU A 165 -3.45 -3.44 -8.32
C GLU A 165 -3.77 -4.68 -9.17
N ALA A 166 -5.06 -5.01 -9.32
CA ALA A 166 -5.50 -6.12 -10.18
C ALA A 166 -5.09 -5.87 -11.65
N ILE A 167 -5.29 -4.66 -12.17
CA ILE A 167 -4.88 -4.27 -13.52
C ILE A 167 -3.35 -4.37 -13.67
N ASN A 168 -2.58 -3.83 -12.73
CA ASN A 168 -1.13 -3.90 -12.75
C ASN A 168 -0.60 -5.34 -12.70
N THR A 169 -1.26 -6.21 -11.94
CA THR A 169 -0.93 -7.64 -11.87
C THR A 169 -1.20 -8.32 -13.22
N THR A 170 -2.32 -7.98 -13.86
CA THR A 170 -2.66 -8.48 -15.21
C THR A 170 -1.64 -8.01 -16.24
N ILE A 171 -1.27 -6.72 -16.24
CA ILE A 171 -0.23 -6.15 -17.10
C ILE A 171 1.10 -6.89 -16.92
N LYS A 172 1.57 -7.05 -15.69
CA LYS A 172 2.81 -7.80 -15.39
C LYS A 172 2.75 -9.25 -15.86
N SER A 173 1.59 -9.89 -15.78
CA SER A 173 1.39 -11.26 -16.28
C SER A 173 1.49 -11.33 -17.79
N VAL A 174 0.84 -10.40 -18.51
CA VAL A 174 0.91 -10.32 -19.98
C VAL A 174 2.35 -10.05 -20.43
N LEU A 175 3.03 -9.08 -19.81
CA LEU A 175 4.43 -8.74 -20.15
C LEU A 175 5.38 -9.92 -19.91
N ARG A 176 5.19 -10.69 -18.84
CA ARG A 176 6.01 -11.90 -18.61
C ARG A 176 5.83 -12.97 -19.67
N ARG A 177 4.61 -13.11 -20.22
CA ARG A 177 4.31 -14.07 -21.31
C ARG A 177 4.72 -13.55 -22.68
N ALA A 178 4.90 -12.24 -22.83
CA ALA A 178 5.25 -11.59 -24.09
C ALA A 178 6.78 -11.53 -24.34
N ARG A 179 7.58 -12.38 -23.70
CA ARG A 179 9.03 -12.45 -23.90
C ARG A 179 9.35 -12.67 -25.38
N GLY A 180 10.17 -11.77 -25.96
CA GLY A 180 10.55 -11.82 -27.37
C GLY A 180 9.55 -11.19 -28.35
N MET A 181 8.43 -10.63 -27.87
CA MET A 181 7.49 -9.91 -28.73
C MET A 181 8.08 -8.55 -29.11
N ARG A 182 8.31 -8.32 -30.39
CA ARG A 182 8.90 -7.09 -30.95
C ARG A 182 7.86 -6.09 -31.41
N ASP A 183 6.63 -6.53 -31.64
CA ASP A 183 5.52 -5.68 -32.10
C ASP A 183 4.87 -5.00 -30.89
N GLU A 184 5.20 -3.73 -30.68
CA GLU A 184 4.66 -2.91 -29.59
C GLU A 184 3.16 -2.63 -29.76
N ALA A 185 2.68 -2.46 -31.01
CA ALA A 185 1.28 -2.17 -31.27
C ALA A 185 0.40 -3.36 -30.86
N PHE A 186 0.84 -4.57 -31.23
CA PHE A 186 0.16 -5.81 -30.83
C PHE A 186 0.25 -6.03 -29.32
N LEU A 187 1.38 -5.73 -28.67
CA LEU A 187 1.53 -5.82 -27.23
C LEU A 187 0.55 -4.87 -26.51
N LEU A 188 0.44 -3.62 -26.95
CA LEU A 188 -0.50 -2.64 -26.40
C LEU A 188 -1.96 -3.08 -26.59
N LEU A 189 -2.30 -3.63 -27.76
CA LEU A 189 -3.62 -4.19 -28.02
C LEU A 189 -3.95 -5.33 -27.05
N LYS A 190 -2.99 -6.24 -26.84
CA LYS A 190 -3.12 -7.37 -25.91
C LYS A 190 -3.27 -6.91 -24.46
N LEU A 191 -2.53 -5.86 -24.04
CA LEU A 191 -2.68 -5.24 -22.73
C LEU A 191 -4.05 -4.58 -22.55
N LYS A 192 -4.50 -3.80 -23.54
CA LYS A 192 -5.84 -3.20 -23.53
C LYS A 192 -6.92 -4.26 -23.42
N TRP A 193 -6.81 -5.35 -24.18
CA TRP A 193 -7.77 -6.45 -24.14
C TRP A 193 -7.79 -7.19 -22.79
N ALA A 194 -6.61 -7.47 -22.22
CA ALA A 194 -6.48 -8.15 -20.94
C ALA A 194 -6.96 -7.32 -19.74
N THR A 195 -6.94 -5.97 -19.86
CA THR A 195 -7.37 -5.04 -18.80
C THR A 195 -8.76 -4.45 -19.05
N ALA A 196 -9.33 -4.66 -20.22
CA ALA A 196 -10.70 -4.25 -20.52
C ALA A 196 -11.69 -4.96 -19.59
N ARG A 197 -12.79 -4.27 -19.25
CA ARG A 197 -13.89 -4.91 -18.54
C ARG A 197 -14.41 -6.07 -19.38
N PRO A 198 -14.69 -7.24 -18.79
CA PRO A 198 -15.27 -8.35 -19.55
C PRO A 198 -16.58 -7.90 -20.20
N ILE A 199 -16.69 -8.10 -21.50
CA ILE A 199 -17.91 -7.84 -22.27
C ILE A 199 -18.95 -8.86 -21.80
N ARG A 200 -19.92 -8.39 -21.00
CA ARG A 200 -20.96 -9.26 -20.41
C ARG A 200 -22.29 -9.18 -21.15
N SER A 201 -22.42 -8.25 -22.10
CA SER A 201 -23.66 -8.02 -22.85
C SER A 201 -23.39 -7.49 -24.25
N ALA A 202 -24.36 -7.66 -25.17
CA ALA A 202 -24.33 -7.05 -26.49
C ALA A 202 -24.19 -5.51 -26.43
N ARG A 203 -24.72 -4.88 -25.40
CA ARG A 203 -24.54 -3.43 -25.13
C ARG A 203 -23.10 -3.05 -24.84
N ASP A 204 -22.38 -3.88 -24.08
CA ASP A 204 -20.97 -3.64 -23.77
C ASP A 204 -20.12 -3.80 -25.05
N TYR A 205 -20.46 -4.77 -25.89
CA TYR A 205 -19.82 -4.99 -27.19
C TYR A 205 -20.04 -3.80 -28.13
N ALA A 206 -21.25 -3.30 -28.25
CA ALA A 206 -21.57 -2.12 -29.06
C ALA A 206 -20.83 -0.86 -28.56
N ARG A 207 -20.70 -0.66 -27.24
CA ARG A 207 -19.90 0.43 -26.66
C ARG A 207 -18.41 0.29 -26.96
N PHE A 208 -17.89 -0.92 -26.96
CA PHE A 208 -16.50 -1.21 -27.31
C PHE A 208 -16.22 -0.88 -28.77
N LEU A 209 -17.05 -1.35 -29.70
CA LEU A 209 -16.92 -1.06 -31.15
C LEU A 209 -17.02 0.44 -31.44
N ASN A 210 -17.97 1.16 -30.83
CA ASN A 210 -18.12 2.58 -31.03
C ASN A 210 -16.91 3.39 -30.48
N ALA A 211 -16.26 2.93 -29.41
CA ALA A 211 -15.04 3.55 -28.89
C ALA A 211 -13.83 3.36 -29.82
N GLU A 212 -13.68 2.19 -30.43
CA GLU A 212 -12.60 1.88 -31.38
C GLU A 212 -12.79 2.64 -32.71
N LEU A 213 -14.01 2.72 -33.24
CA LEU A 213 -14.32 3.45 -34.48
C LEU A 213 -14.09 4.98 -34.37
N LEU A 214 -14.25 5.54 -33.17
CA LEU A 214 -13.98 6.95 -32.90
C LEU A 214 -12.48 7.27 -32.77
N HIS A 215 -11.61 6.28 -32.56
CA HIS A 215 -10.16 6.45 -32.50
C HIS A 215 -9.45 6.11 -33.82
N SER A 216 -10.11 5.41 -34.75
CA SER A 216 -9.58 5.05 -36.06
C SER A 216 -9.72 6.16 -37.11
N ASN A 217 -10.48 7.22 -36.81
CA ASN A 217 -10.74 8.36 -37.70
C ASN A 217 -10.05 9.67 -37.25
N ARG A 218 -8.88 9.53 -36.58
CA ARG A 218 -8.02 10.70 -36.31
C ARG A 218 -6.58 10.44 -36.71
#